data_f7fc52e55c7ca4c65715e00abcd46b8f
#
_entry.id   f7fc52e55c7ca4c65715e00abcd46b8f
#
_cell.length_a   1.000
_cell.length_b   1.000
_cell.length_c   1.000
_cell.angle_alpha   90.00
_cell.angle_beta   90.00
_cell.angle_gamma   90.00
#
_symmetry.space_group_name_H-M   'P 1'
#
loop_
_entity.id
_entity.type
_entity.pdbx_description
1 polymer ?
#
loop_
_entity_poly.entity_id
_entity_poly.type
_entity_poly.pdbx_seq_one_letter_code
_entity_poly.pdbx_strand_id
1 'polypeptide(L)'
;MSDVDSTARRWLRCYRPRPAATVRLVCFPHATGSAPFYRSWATALPDGVELLAVQYPGRLDRIGEPPLTNMSTLADMVTEVLAPRRDLPVALFGHSMGAAVAYEVARRLERRHREPLTHLFVSGRPAPHHHRPGTKHLGSDDDLWAELRRLSGTDPAALENSQLRDALMPTLRADYRLIETYRPVPDEPLSTPISALVGDVDTEAAVDEVAAWAAYTRASFDLTVFDGDHFYLLPHRTKVLADVTRSLGLP
;
A
#
# COMPACT_ATOMS: atom_id res chain seq x y z
N MET A 1 -12.79 24.07 11.99
CA MET A 1 -12.09 22.91 11.41
C MET A 1 -10.63 23.32 11.28
N SER A 2 -9.72 22.70 12.02
CA SER A 2 -8.31 23.10 12.01
C SER A 2 -7.65 22.71 10.67
N ASP A 3 -6.59 23.43 10.28
CA ASP A 3 -5.81 23.17 9.05
C ASP A 3 -5.26 21.73 9.03
N VAL A 4 -4.94 21.19 10.20
CA VAL A 4 -4.49 19.81 10.40
C VAL A 4 -5.58 18.79 10.00
N ASP A 5 -6.85 19.09 10.27
CA ASP A 5 -7.95 18.19 9.94
C ASP A 5 -8.27 18.21 8.44
N SER A 6 -8.12 19.37 7.79
CA SER A 6 -8.28 19.49 6.35
C SER A 6 -7.18 18.75 5.56
N THR A 7 -5.92 18.88 5.98
CA THR A 7 -4.79 18.17 5.40
C THR A 7 -4.95 16.67 5.53
N ALA A 8 -5.35 16.20 6.70
CA ALA A 8 -5.55 14.78 6.91
C ALA A 8 -6.65 14.17 6.04
N ARG A 9 -7.77 14.87 5.86
CA ARG A 9 -8.87 14.44 4.96
C ARG A 9 -8.44 14.38 3.50
N ARG A 10 -7.45 15.19 3.09
CA ARG A 10 -6.86 15.11 1.74
C ARG A 10 -6.01 13.86 1.54
N TRP A 11 -5.37 13.35 2.58
CA TRP A 11 -4.50 12.18 2.52
C TRP A 11 -5.19 10.87 2.87
N LEU A 12 -6.21 10.90 3.73
CA LEU A 12 -6.86 9.71 4.28
C LEU A 12 -8.36 9.73 3.97
N ARG A 13 -8.84 8.67 3.34
CA ARG A 13 -10.26 8.47 3.03
C ARG A 13 -10.85 7.43 3.95
N CYS A 14 -11.80 7.85 4.79
CA CYS A 14 -12.64 6.96 5.57
C CYS A 14 -13.97 6.79 4.83
N TYR A 15 -14.19 5.63 4.21
CA TYR A 15 -15.44 5.36 3.48
C TYR A 15 -16.59 4.92 4.37
N ARG A 16 -16.28 4.39 5.55
CA ARG A 16 -17.24 3.96 6.55
C ARG A 16 -16.66 4.22 7.94
N PRO A 17 -17.03 5.33 8.58
CA PRO A 17 -16.65 5.60 9.96
C PRO A 17 -17.14 4.50 10.90
N ARG A 18 -16.31 4.08 11.83
CA ARG A 18 -16.56 3.01 12.81
C ARG A 18 -16.31 3.54 14.23
N PRO A 19 -17.30 4.20 14.87
CA PRO A 19 -17.11 4.76 16.21
C PRO A 19 -16.75 3.72 17.28
N ALA A 20 -17.10 2.45 17.05
CA ALA A 20 -16.77 1.34 17.95
C ALA A 20 -15.49 0.59 17.55
N ALA A 21 -14.70 1.10 16.58
CA ALA A 21 -13.47 0.46 16.16
C ALA A 21 -12.46 0.42 17.32
N THR A 22 -11.77 -0.70 17.43
CA THR A 22 -10.70 -0.95 18.40
C THR A 22 -9.32 -0.94 17.75
N VAL A 23 -9.28 -0.96 16.40
CA VAL A 23 -8.06 -0.86 15.61
C VAL A 23 -8.31 -0.08 14.31
N ARG A 24 -7.30 0.64 13.86
CA ARG A 24 -7.28 1.38 12.60
C ARG A 24 -6.39 0.67 11.58
N LEU A 25 -6.96 0.28 10.45
CA LEU A 25 -6.24 -0.29 9.32
C LEU A 25 -6.01 0.79 8.27
N VAL A 26 -4.75 1.17 8.04
CA VAL A 26 -4.37 2.14 7.01
C VAL A 26 -3.90 1.41 5.76
N CYS A 27 -4.59 1.62 4.64
CA CYS A 27 -4.34 0.93 3.38
C CYS A 27 -3.62 1.82 2.37
N PHE A 28 -2.53 1.31 1.78
CA PHE A 28 -1.64 1.99 0.84
C PHE A 28 -1.82 1.42 -0.57
N PRO A 29 -2.30 2.21 -1.54
CA PRO A 29 -2.51 1.75 -2.90
C PRO A 29 -1.22 1.38 -3.64
N HIS A 30 -1.36 0.47 -4.59
CA HIS A 30 -0.35 0.13 -5.59
C HIS A 30 -0.09 1.28 -6.58
N ALA A 31 0.88 1.12 -7.48
CA ALA A 31 1.15 2.10 -8.54
C ALA A 31 -0.13 2.34 -9.38
N THR A 32 -0.43 3.59 -9.71
CA THR A 32 -1.70 4.07 -10.30
C THR A 32 -2.95 3.87 -9.45
N GLY A 33 -2.89 3.04 -8.42
CA GLY A 33 -3.99 2.83 -7.49
C GLY A 33 -4.33 4.10 -6.70
N SER A 34 -5.52 4.11 -6.13
CA SER A 34 -6.07 5.23 -5.37
C SER A 34 -6.94 4.73 -4.23
N ALA A 35 -7.31 5.61 -3.30
CA ALA A 35 -8.09 5.24 -2.12
C ALA A 35 -9.38 4.43 -2.42
N PRO A 36 -10.15 4.71 -3.50
CA PRO A 36 -11.33 3.92 -3.85
C PRO A 36 -11.10 2.42 -4.06
N PHE A 37 -9.88 1.98 -4.36
CA PHE A 37 -9.54 0.56 -4.44
C PHE A 37 -9.95 -0.20 -3.17
N TYR A 38 -9.82 0.44 -2.01
CA TYR A 38 -10.16 -0.14 -0.71
C TYR A 38 -11.60 0.14 -0.24
N ARG A 39 -12.44 0.78 -1.07
CA ARG A 39 -13.82 1.13 -0.67
C ARG A 39 -14.65 -0.11 -0.32
N SER A 40 -14.53 -1.18 -1.11
CA SER A 40 -15.24 -2.44 -0.84
C SER A 40 -14.71 -3.16 0.40
N TRP A 41 -13.44 -2.95 0.77
CA TRP A 41 -12.87 -3.48 2.01
C TRP A 41 -13.48 -2.81 3.24
N ALA A 42 -13.65 -1.48 3.20
CA ALA A 42 -14.25 -0.73 4.30
C ALA A 42 -15.67 -1.21 4.65
N THR A 43 -16.41 -1.74 3.66
CA THR A 43 -17.76 -2.30 3.89
C THR A 43 -17.72 -3.75 4.37
N ALA A 44 -16.70 -4.52 4.00
CA ALA A 44 -16.59 -5.94 4.29
C ALA A 44 -15.90 -6.24 5.64
N LEU A 45 -15.07 -5.34 6.14
CA LEU A 45 -14.41 -5.48 7.44
C LEU A 45 -15.42 -5.42 8.60
N PRO A 46 -15.15 -6.11 9.74
CA PRO A 46 -16.00 -6.05 10.93
C PRO A 46 -15.99 -4.67 11.58
N ASP A 47 -16.98 -4.39 12.45
CA ASP A 47 -17.15 -3.08 13.09
C ASP A 47 -15.98 -2.68 14.00
N GLY A 48 -15.19 -3.65 14.46
CA GLY A 48 -13.97 -3.42 15.24
C GLY A 48 -12.81 -2.77 14.45
N VAL A 49 -12.89 -2.70 13.10
CA VAL A 49 -11.83 -2.14 12.25
C VAL A 49 -12.31 -0.88 11.55
N GLU A 50 -11.67 0.26 11.80
CA GLU A 50 -11.81 1.46 10.98
C GLU A 50 -10.76 1.47 9.86
N LEU A 51 -11.18 1.46 8.59
CA LEU A 51 -10.27 1.51 7.44
C LEU A 51 -10.07 2.96 6.99
N LEU A 52 -8.81 3.37 6.90
CA LEU A 52 -8.37 4.59 6.25
C LEU A 52 -7.56 4.25 4.99
N ALA A 53 -8.01 4.70 3.83
CA ALA A 53 -7.26 4.50 2.58
C ALA A 53 -6.45 5.75 2.23
N VAL A 54 -5.17 5.58 1.95
CA VAL A 54 -4.28 6.68 1.55
C VAL A 54 -4.65 7.15 0.14
N GLN A 55 -4.81 8.45 -0.02
CA GLN A 55 -5.00 9.11 -1.31
C GLN A 55 -3.75 9.91 -1.66
N TYR A 56 -2.93 9.38 -2.56
CA TYR A 56 -1.72 10.06 -3.02
C TYR A 56 -2.08 11.28 -3.90
N PRO A 57 -1.20 12.30 -4.01
CA PRO A 57 -1.37 13.41 -4.96
C PRO A 57 -1.27 12.92 -6.41
N GLY A 58 -1.76 13.74 -7.34
CA GLY A 58 -1.71 13.46 -8.77
C GLY A 58 -2.85 12.58 -9.30
N ARG A 59 -3.86 12.25 -8.48
CA ARG A 59 -4.96 11.35 -8.91
C ARG A 59 -6.30 11.71 -8.30
N LEU A 60 -7.38 11.44 -9.08
CA LEU A 60 -8.78 11.71 -8.70
C LEU A 60 -8.98 13.17 -8.26
N ASP A 61 -9.53 13.39 -7.07
CA ASP A 61 -9.76 14.71 -6.49
C ASP A 61 -8.47 15.50 -6.19
N ARG A 62 -7.29 14.85 -6.28
CA ARG A 62 -5.98 15.46 -6.16
C ARG A 62 -5.21 15.53 -7.49
N ILE A 63 -5.90 15.37 -8.63
CA ILE A 63 -5.28 15.31 -9.96
C ILE A 63 -4.53 16.60 -10.33
N GLY A 64 -4.94 17.74 -9.78
CA GLY A 64 -4.25 19.03 -9.97
C GLY A 64 -2.96 19.19 -9.15
N GLU A 65 -2.62 18.23 -8.28
CA GLU A 65 -1.39 18.24 -7.51
C GLU A 65 -0.30 17.44 -8.24
N PRO A 66 0.97 17.88 -8.22
CA PRO A 66 2.05 17.10 -8.81
C PRO A 66 2.19 15.76 -8.10
N PRO A 67 2.26 14.63 -8.85
CA PRO A 67 2.51 13.33 -8.26
C PRO A 67 3.93 13.27 -7.66
N LEU A 68 4.09 12.50 -6.59
CA LEU A 68 5.37 12.34 -5.90
C LEU A 68 6.22 11.26 -6.59
N THR A 69 7.50 11.55 -6.74
CA THR A 69 8.49 10.67 -7.41
C THR A 69 9.59 10.18 -6.49
N ASN A 70 9.53 10.54 -5.20
CA ASN A 70 10.54 10.16 -4.20
C ASN A 70 9.88 9.44 -3.02
N MET A 71 10.36 8.23 -2.73
CA MET A 71 9.83 7.38 -1.67
C MET A 71 9.94 8.03 -0.29
N SER A 72 11.09 8.62 0.03
CA SER A 72 11.29 9.24 1.35
C SER A 72 10.31 10.39 1.56
N THR A 73 10.18 11.27 0.58
CA THR A 73 9.24 12.41 0.63
C THR A 73 7.79 11.91 0.84
N LEU A 74 7.38 10.89 0.09
CA LEU A 74 6.03 10.34 0.23
C LEU A 74 5.82 9.74 1.62
N ALA A 75 6.77 8.94 2.09
CA ALA A 75 6.68 8.30 3.40
C ALA A 75 6.69 9.33 4.55
N ASP A 76 7.51 10.39 4.44
CA ASP A 76 7.55 11.46 5.43
C ASP A 76 6.20 12.19 5.51
N MET A 77 5.62 12.58 4.37
CA MET A 77 4.31 13.26 4.32
C MET A 77 3.18 12.40 4.91
N VAL A 78 3.14 11.10 4.57
CA VAL A 78 2.12 10.20 5.12
C VAL A 78 2.34 9.98 6.62
N THR A 79 3.59 9.86 7.08
CA THR A 79 3.91 9.73 8.50
C THR A 79 3.44 10.94 9.30
N GLU A 80 3.65 12.16 8.81
CA GLU A 80 3.18 13.39 9.48
C GLU A 80 1.66 13.43 9.62
N VAL A 81 0.94 12.92 8.63
CA VAL A 81 -0.53 12.84 8.66
C VAL A 81 -1.03 11.76 9.61
N LEU A 82 -0.31 10.64 9.74
CA LEU A 82 -0.71 9.50 10.58
C LEU A 82 -0.27 9.65 12.05
N ALA A 83 0.84 10.30 12.31
CA ALA A 83 1.40 10.41 13.66
C ALA A 83 0.41 10.93 14.72
N PRO A 84 -0.43 11.95 14.46
CA PRO A 84 -1.42 12.42 15.42
C PRO A 84 -2.68 11.52 15.52
N ARG A 85 -2.79 10.45 14.70
CA ARG A 85 -3.97 9.57 14.60
C ARG A 85 -3.75 8.21 15.25
N ARG A 86 -3.04 8.19 16.36
CA ARG A 86 -2.78 6.98 17.16
C ARG A 86 -3.66 6.92 18.41
N ASP A 87 -4.81 7.52 18.35
CA ASP A 87 -5.91 7.38 19.31
C ASP A 87 -6.46 5.94 19.39
N LEU A 88 -6.25 5.15 18.31
CA LEU A 88 -6.46 3.71 18.25
C LEU A 88 -5.15 3.01 17.88
N PRO A 89 -4.98 1.72 18.26
CA PRO A 89 -3.95 0.85 17.69
C PRO A 89 -3.97 0.90 16.16
N VAL A 90 -2.80 0.98 15.52
CA VAL A 90 -2.68 1.16 14.06
C VAL A 90 -2.01 -0.05 13.43
N ALA A 91 -2.65 -0.59 12.39
CA ALA A 91 -2.07 -1.55 11.46
C ALA A 91 -1.97 -0.94 10.06
N LEU A 92 -0.97 -1.36 9.29
CA LEU A 92 -0.76 -0.89 7.92
C LEU A 92 -0.93 -2.05 6.95
N PHE A 93 -1.58 -1.82 5.82
CA PHE A 93 -1.67 -2.75 4.70
C PHE A 93 -1.20 -2.06 3.43
N GLY A 94 -0.22 -2.63 2.73
CA GLY A 94 0.20 -2.13 1.43
C GLY A 94 0.25 -3.25 0.39
N HIS A 95 -0.14 -2.92 -0.87
CA HIS A 95 0.02 -3.81 -2.00
C HIS A 95 1.01 -3.25 -3.01
N SER A 96 1.94 -4.09 -3.50
CA SER A 96 2.95 -3.70 -4.51
C SER A 96 3.78 -2.47 -4.09
N MET A 97 3.75 -1.37 -4.84
CA MET A 97 4.36 -0.09 -4.44
C MET A 97 3.87 0.33 -3.04
N GLY A 98 2.58 0.16 -2.76
CA GLY A 98 1.99 0.51 -1.46
C GLY A 98 2.60 -0.26 -0.29
N ALA A 99 3.08 -1.50 -0.49
CA ALA A 99 3.77 -2.26 0.55
C ALA A 99 5.12 -1.63 0.91
N ALA A 100 5.87 -1.15 -0.09
CA ALA A 100 7.12 -0.43 0.16
C ALA A 100 6.86 0.90 0.89
N VAL A 101 5.81 1.64 0.51
CA VAL A 101 5.42 2.88 1.21
C VAL A 101 4.99 2.57 2.64
N ALA A 102 4.16 1.55 2.86
CA ALA A 102 3.70 1.14 4.19
C ALA A 102 4.86 0.76 5.10
N TYR A 103 5.85 0.01 4.59
CA TYR A 103 7.06 -0.33 5.34
C TYR A 103 7.88 0.91 5.72
N GLU A 104 8.12 1.84 4.79
CA GLU A 104 8.84 3.07 5.06
C GLU A 104 8.12 3.97 6.08
N VAL A 105 6.79 3.98 6.07
CA VAL A 105 5.96 4.66 7.06
C VAL A 105 6.03 3.94 8.41
N ALA A 106 5.96 2.60 8.44
CA ALA A 106 6.09 1.82 9.67
C ALA A 106 7.40 2.12 10.40
N ARG A 107 8.54 2.10 9.69
CA ARG A 107 9.85 2.43 10.23
C ARG A 107 9.89 3.81 10.89
N ARG A 108 9.28 4.81 10.24
CA ARG A 108 9.22 6.20 10.74
C ARG A 108 8.34 6.33 11.98
N LEU A 109 7.20 5.66 11.97
CA LEU A 109 6.27 5.67 13.11
C LEU A 109 6.87 4.98 14.34
N GLU A 110 7.51 3.80 14.18
CA GLU A 110 8.19 3.13 15.29
C GLU A 110 9.33 3.98 15.87
N ARG A 111 10.18 4.58 15.02
CA ARG A 111 11.26 5.45 15.48
C ARG A 111 10.74 6.67 16.24
N ARG A 112 9.65 7.28 15.73
CA ARG A 112 9.07 8.50 16.33
C ARG A 112 8.43 8.24 17.68
N HIS A 113 7.68 7.14 17.79
CA HIS A 113 6.88 6.83 18.97
C HIS A 113 7.57 5.85 19.92
N ARG A 114 8.62 5.14 19.46
CA ARG A 114 9.31 4.06 20.17
C ARG A 114 8.38 2.93 20.61
N GLU A 115 7.30 2.72 19.86
CA GLU A 115 6.29 1.72 20.08
C GLU A 115 5.97 1.01 18.76
N PRO A 116 5.78 -0.33 18.76
CA PRO A 116 5.40 -1.05 17.59
C PRO A 116 4.01 -0.65 17.10
N LEU A 117 3.76 -0.85 15.82
CA LEU A 117 2.41 -0.87 15.27
C LEU A 117 1.73 -2.20 15.65
N THR A 118 0.41 -2.25 15.51
CA THR A 118 -0.34 -3.49 15.75
C THR A 118 0.07 -4.56 14.76
N HIS A 119 0.21 -4.21 13.48
CA HIS A 119 0.59 -5.14 12.41
C HIS A 119 1.02 -4.40 11.15
N LEU A 120 1.91 -5.02 10.37
CA LEU A 120 2.24 -4.62 9.00
C LEU A 120 1.92 -5.76 8.03
N PHE A 121 1.01 -5.51 7.10
CA PHE A 121 0.70 -6.43 5.99
C PHE A 121 1.40 -5.96 4.74
N VAL A 122 2.25 -6.81 4.15
CA VAL A 122 2.98 -6.58 2.91
C VAL A 122 2.50 -7.55 1.85
N SER A 123 1.90 -7.03 0.79
CA SER A 123 1.22 -7.80 -0.24
C SER A 123 1.87 -7.59 -1.61
N GLY A 124 2.22 -8.67 -2.32
CA GLY A 124 2.78 -8.63 -3.68
C GLY A 124 4.04 -7.78 -3.80
N ARG A 125 4.96 -7.90 -2.83
CA ARG A 125 6.20 -7.11 -2.82
C ARG A 125 7.38 -7.91 -2.27
N PRO A 126 8.49 -8.05 -3.00
CA PRO A 126 9.75 -8.59 -2.48
C PRO A 126 10.24 -7.83 -1.25
N ALA A 127 10.92 -8.50 -0.35
CA ALA A 127 11.58 -7.87 0.78
C ALA A 127 12.58 -6.80 0.31
N PRO A 128 12.89 -5.76 1.12
CA PRO A 128 13.69 -4.62 0.68
C PRO A 128 15.04 -4.99 0.04
N HIS A 129 15.76 -6.01 0.55
CA HIS A 129 17.05 -6.40 -0.03
C HIS A 129 16.93 -7.14 -1.38
N HIS A 130 15.74 -7.62 -1.76
CA HIS A 130 15.42 -8.13 -3.09
C HIS A 130 14.88 -7.06 -4.04
N HIS A 131 14.78 -5.80 -3.57
CA HIS A 131 14.31 -4.72 -4.44
C HIS A 131 15.24 -4.54 -5.64
N ARG A 132 14.66 -4.57 -6.84
CA ARG A 132 15.37 -4.34 -8.09
C ARG A 132 15.06 -2.94 -8.61
N PRO A 133 16.09 -2.09 -8.78
CA PRO A 133 15.92 -0.83 -9.51
C PRO A 133 15.44 -1.08 -10.94
N GLY A 134 14.71 -0.11 -11.48
CA GLY A 134 14.20 -0.21 -12.85
C GLY A 134 14.33 1.10 -13.62
N THR A 135 14.01 1.03 -14.90
CA THR A 135 14.07 2.16 -15.83
C THR A 135 12.81 2.30 -16.70
N LYS A 136 11.75 1.56 -16.39
CA LYS A 136 10.48 1.60 -17.16
C LYS A 136 9.92 3.03 -17.22
N HIS A 137 10.08 3.82 -16.16
CA HIS A 137 9.66 5.22 -16.12
C HIS A 137 10.35 6.12 -17.16
N LEU A 138 11.46 5.69 -17.75
CA LEU A 138 12.18 6.38 -18.82
C LEU A 138 11.73 5.95 -20.23
N GLY A 139 10.96 4.88 -20.34
CA GLY A 139 10.40 4.36 -21.57
C GLY A 139 9.31 5.26 -22.15
N SER A 140 8.80 4.87 -23.33
CA SER A 140 7.66 5.55 -23.95
C SER A 140 6.38 5.40 -23.14
N ASP A 141 5.38 6.24 -23.44
CA ASP A 141 4.03 6.08 -22.87
C ASP A 141 3.38 4.77 -23.27
N ASP A 142 3.68 4.28 -24.48
CA ASP A 142 3.18 2.98 -24.95
C ASP A 142 3.77 1.82 -24.16
N ASP A 143 5.07 1.85 -23.85
CA ASP A 143 5.73 0.82 -23.03
C ASP A 143 5.14 0.76 -21.62
N LEU A 144 4.98 1.94 -20.99
CA LEU A 144 4.38 2.03 -19.66
C LEU A 144 2.92 1.57 -19.65
N TRP A 145 2.16 1.90 -20.68
CA TRP A 145 0.77 1.48 -20.80
C TRP A 145 0.64 -0.02 -21.03
N ALA A 146 1.53 -0.61 -21.83
CA ALA A 146 1.62 -2.06 -22.02
C ALA A 146 1.94 -2.78 -20.70
N GLU A 147 2.83 -2.21 -19.90
CA GLU A 147 3.17 -2.75 -18.58
C GLU A 147 1.97 -2.73 -17.63
N LEU A 148 1.21 -1.63 -17.59
CA LEU A 148 -0.02 -1.57 -16.78
C LEU A 148 -1.04 -2.64 -17.20
N ARG A 149 -1.20 -2.87 -18.51
CA ARG A 149 -2.06 -3.94 -19.04
C ARG A 149 -1.61 -5.33 -18.61
N ARG A 150 -0.30 -5.58 -18.59
CA ARG A 150 0.27 -6.87 -18.22
C ARG A 150 -0.05 -7.26 -16.77
N LEU A 151 -0.15 -6.31 -15.87
CA LEU A 151 -0.34 -6.56 -14.44
C LEU A 151 -1.79 -6.91 -14.04
N SER A 152 -2.75 -6.91 -14.97
CA SER A 152 -4.14 -7.39 -14.78
C SER A 152 -4.96 -6.70 -13.66
N GLY A 153 -4.45 -5.64 -13.06
CA GLY A 153 -5.11 -4.95 -11.94
C GLY A 153 -6.18 -3.93 -12.32
N THR A 154 -6.36 -3.69 -13.64
CA THR A 154 -7.29 -2.69 -14.17
C THR A 154 -8.25 -3.37 -15.15
N ASP A 155 -9.51 -2.96 -15.13
CA ASP A 155 -10.52 -3.45 -16.08
C ASP A 155 -10.02 -3.27 -17.53
N PRO A 156 -9.94 -4.34 -18.35
CA PRO A 156 -9.51 -4.26 -19.73
C PRO A 156 -10.29 -3.23 -20.56
N ALA A 157 -11.60 -3.10 -20.34
CA ALA A 157 -12.43 -2.11 -21.05
C ALA A 157 -12.03 -0.66 -20.70
N ALA A 158 -11.62 -0.41 -19.45
CA ALA A 158 -11.10 0.90 -19.04
C ALA A 158 -9.76 1.22 -19.70
N LEU A 159 -8.93 0.20 -19.95
CA LEU A 159 -7.62 0.34 -20.59
C LEU A 159 -7.70 0.67 -22.10
N GLU A 160 -8.85 0.50 -22.75
CA GLU A 160 -9.08 0.92 -24.15
C GLU A 160 -9.44 2.41 -24.27
N ASN A 161 -9.70 3.10 -23.17
CA ASN A 161 -10.08 4.51 -23.17
C ASN A 161 -8.84 5.42 -23.23
N SER A 162 -8.66 6.12 -24.37
CA SER A 162 -7.53 7.03 -24.58
C SER A 162 -7.52 8.23 -23.63
N GLN A 163 -8.68 8.77 -23.27
CA GLN A 163 -8.77 9.89 -22.32
C GLN A 163 -8.35 9.45 -20.91
N LEU A 164 -8.72 8.24 -20.52
CA LEU A 164 -8.26 7.66 -19.25
C LEU A 164 -6.74 7.43 -19.28
N ARG A 165 -6.20 6.95 -20.40
CA ARG A 165 -4.76 6.81 -20.59
C ARG A 165 -4.03 8.14 -20.37
N ASP A 166 -4.45 9.19 -21.06
CA ASP A 166 -3.83 10.51 -20.98
C ASP A 166 -3.87 11.06 -19.53
N ALA A 167 -5.00 10.85 -18.85
CA ALA A 167 -5.16 11.29 -17.46
C ALA A 167 -4.30 10.50 -16.47
N LEU A 168 -4.07 9.21 -16.71
CA LEU A 168 -3.30 8.33 -15.81
C LEU A 168 -1.79 8.37 -16.07
N MET A 169 -1.35 8.71 -17.28
CA MET A 169 0.05 8.61 -17.70
C MET A 169 1.02 9.39 -16.80
N PRO A 170 0.74 10.65 -16.40
CA PRO A 170 1.63 11.38 -15.50
C PRO A 170 1.81 10.67 -14.15
N THR A 171 0.72 10.12 -13.60
CA THR A 171 0.74 9.37 -12.33
C THR A 171 1.45 8.04 -12.48
N LEU A 172 1.19 7.30 -13.55
CA LEU A 172 1.82 6.02 -13.85
C LEU A 172 3.34 6.19 -13.92
N ARG A 173 3.82 7.16 -14.69
CA ARG A 173 5.25 7.46 -14.83
C ARG A 173 5.89 7.88 -13.50
N ALA A 174 5.21 8.69 -12.72
CA ALA A 174 5.69 9.14 -11.41
C ALA A 174 5.79 7.99 -10.40
N ASP A 175 4.79 7.11 -10.34
CA ASP A 175 4.78 5.96 -9.45
C ASP A 175 5.88 4.94 -9.83
N TYR A 176 6.06 4.68 -11.14
CA TYR A 176 7.19 3.85 -11.60
C TYR A 176 8.53 4.50 -11.24
N ARG A 177 8.70 5.80 -11.47
CA ARG A 177 9.91 6.50 -11.05
C ARG A 177 10.13 6.38 -9.54
N LEU A 178 9.10 6.58 -8.73
CA LEU A 178 9.18 6.46 -7.28
C LEU A 178 9.70 5.08 -6.85
N ILE A 179 9.09 4.01 -7.39
CA ILE A 179 9.44 2.66 -6.94
C ILE A 179 10.73 2.15 -7.57
N GLU A 180 11.04 2.46 -8.82
CA GLU A 180 12.26 2.03 -9.50
C GLU A 180 13.51 2.76 -9.03
N THR A 181 13.38 4.02 -8.61
CA THR A 181 14.49 4.80 -8.02
C THR A 181 14.60 4.65 -6.51
N TYR A 182 13.66 3.99 -5.86
CA TYR A 182 13.74 3.67 -4.45
C TYR A 182 15.00 2.88 -4.14
N ARG A 183 15.68 3.23 -3.06
CA ARG A 183 16.85 2.52 -2.54
C ARG A 183 16.61 2.27 -1.06
N PRO A 184 16.21 1.03 -0.71
CA PRO A 184 16.03 0.66 0.69
C PRO A 184 17.34 0.88 1.45
N VAL A 185 17.25 1.59 2.55
CA VAL A 185 18.39 1.77 3.46
C VAL A 185 18.33 0.67 4.51
N PRO A 186 19.42 -0.10 4.71
CA PRO A 186 19.51 -1.06 5.79
C PRO A 186 19.17 -0.40 7.14
N ASP A 187 18.39 -1.09 7.95
CA ASP A 187 17.95 -0.62 9.25
C ASP A 187 17.69 -1.80 10.17
N GLU A 188 17.51 -1.52 11.45
CA GLU A 188 17.08 -2.52 12.42
C GLU A 188 15.71 -3.07 12.06
N PRO A 189 15.50 -4.39 12.19
CA PRO A 189 14.17 -4.98 11.99
C PRO A 189 13.13 -4.34 12.90
N LEU A 190 11.90 -4.21 12.37
CA LEU A 190 10.77 -3.67 13.13
C LEU A 190 10.45 -4.51 14.36
N SER A 191 9.84 -3.90 15.37
CA SER A 191 9.20 -4.62 16.48
C SER A 191 7.73 -4.94 16.19
N THR A 192 7.21 -4.48 15.05
CA THR A 192 5.86 -4.75 14.55
C THR A 192 5.79 -6.13 13.92
N PRO A 193 4.77 -6.98 14.22
CA PRO A 193 4.50 -8.21 13.48
C PRO A 193 4.29 -7.95 11.99
N ILE A 194 4.78 -8.86 11.13
CA ILE A 194 4.60 -8.76 9.67
C ILE A 194 3.86 -10.00 9.16
N SER A 195 2.80 -9.78 8.38
CA SER A 195 2.21 -10.80 7.52
C SER A 195 2.48 -10.45 6.06
N ALA A 196 3.13 -11.37 5.35
CA ALA A 196 3.41 -11.26 3.93
C ALA A 196 2.40 -12.08 3.12
N LEU A 197 1.89 -11.52 2.03
CA LEU A 197 0.88 -12.13 1.17
C LEU A 197 1.35 -12.05 -0.29
N VAL A 198 1.19 -13.14 -1.04
CA VAL A 198 1.65 -13.22 -2.43
C VAL A 198 0.81 -14.20 -3.25
N GLY A 199 0.70 -13.97 -4.56
CA GLY A 199 0.19 -14.95 -5.52
C GLY A 199 1.29 -15.95 -5.89
N ASP A 200 0.93 -17.21 -6.10
CA ASP A 200 1.90 -18.28 -6.43
C ASP A 200 2.52 -18.14 -7.82
N VAL A 201 1.85 -17.40 -8.73
CA VAL A 201 2.36 -17.07 -10.07
C VAL A 201 2.58 -15.55 -10.26
N ASP A 202 2.79 -14.81 -9.17
CA ASP A 202 3.12 -13.39 -9.21
C ASP A 202 4.48 -13.16 -9.87
N THR A 203 4.50 -12.50 -11.02
CA THR A 203 5.71 -12.20 -11.81
C THR A 203 6.52 -11.03 -11.27
N GLU A 204 5.95 -10.23 -10.37
CA GLU A 204 6.62 -9.06 -9.76
C GLU A 204 7.26 -9.40 -8.40
N ALA A 205 6.82 -10.48 -7.76
CA ALA A 205 7.21 -10.85 -6.42
C ALA A 205 7.19 -12.37 -6.25
N ALA A 206 8.35 -13.03 -6.40
CA ALA A 206 8.46 -14.46 -6.18
C ALA A 206 8.22 -14.81 -4.70
N VAL A 207 7.66 -16.00 -4.45
CA VAL A 207 7.26 -16.43 -3.09
C VAL A 207 8.45 -16.40 -2.11
N ASP A 208 9.64 -16.83 -2.54
CA ASP A 208 10.85 -16.82 -1.73
C ASP A 208 11.36 -15.40 -1.43
N GLU A 209 11.24 -14.48 -2.38
CA GLU A 209 11.56 -13.06 -2.19
C GLU A 209 10.59 -12.37 -1.21
N VAL A 210 9.33 -12.81 -1.18
CA VAL A 210 8.33 -12.33 -0.23
C VAL A 210 8.51 -12.99 1.13
N ALA A 211 8.87 -14.28 1.20
CA ALA A 211 9.21 -14.96 2.45
C ALA A 211 10.38 -14.28 3.19
N ALA A 212 11.28 -13.64 2.46
CA ALA A 212 12.42 -12.92 3.02
C ALA A 212 12.04 -11.70 3.89
N TRP A 213 10.77 -11.26 3.91
CA TRP A 213 10.26 -10.28 4.87
C TRP A 213 10.40 -10.73 6.33
N ALA A 214 10.57 -12.03 6.59
CA ALA A 214 10.87 -12.56 7.91
C ALA A 214 12.09 -11.90 8.58
N ALA A 215 13.09 -11.47 7.79
CA ALA A 215 14.27 -10.78 8.29
C ALA A 215 14.01 -9.31 8.70
N TYR A 216 12.82 -8.76 8.45
CA TYR A 216 12.49 -7.36 8.66
C TYR A 216 11.62 -7.12 9.90
N THR A 217 11.38 -8.16 10.70
CA THR A 217 10.73 -8.04 12.01
C THR A 217 11.45 -8.88 13.06
N ARG A 218 11.42 -8.41 14.31
CA ARG A 218 11.83 -9.16 15.53
C ARG A 218 10.62 -9.81 16.21
N ALA A 219 9.40 -9.46 15.75
CA ALA A 219 8.16 -10.05 16.23
C ALA A 219 7.77 -11.26 15.38
N SER A 220 6.50 -11.65 15.37
CA SER A 220 6.02 -12.76 14.55
C SER A 220 6.02 -12.40 13.07
N PHE A 221 6.24 -13.42 12.25
CA PHE A 221 6.14 -13.35 10.81
C PHE A 221 5.27 -14.50 10.30
N ASP A 222 4.34 -14.17 9.40
CA ASP A 222 3.50 -15.13 8.69
C ASP A 222 3.56 -14.90 7.19
N LEU A 223 3.50 -15.96 6.39
CA LEU A 223 3.42 -15.93 4.94
C LEU A 223 2.17 -16.65 4.48
N THR A 224 1.33 -15.98 3.69
CA THR A 224 0.20 -16.61 3.00
C THR A 224 0.40 -16.54 1.49
N VAL A 225 0.37 -17.70 0.85
CA VAL A 225 0.41 -17.84 -0.61
C VAL A 225 -1.00 -18.10 -1.13
N PHE A 226 -1.43 -17.33 -2.12
CA PHE A 226 -2.72 -17.45 -2.78
C PHE A 226 -2.53 -17.99 -4.19
N ASP A 227 -3.49 -18.71 -4.73
CA ASP A 227 -3.57 -19.03 -6.15
C ASP A 227 -3.80 -17.73 -6.95
N GLY A 228 -2.95 -17.45 -7.92
CA GLY A 228 -3.11 -16.30 -8.82
C GLY A 228 -1.89 -15.41 -8.99
N ASP A 229 -2.08 -14.37 -9.80
CA ASP A 229 -1.07 -13.41 -10.22
C ASP A 229 -0.85 -12.27 -9.19
N HIS A 230 -0.22 -11.18 -9.67
CA HIS A 230 0.06 -10.00 -8.85
C HIS A 230 -1.18 -9.41 -8.17
N PHE A 231 -2.36 -9.51 -8.81
CA PHE A 231 -3.62 -9.00 -8.25
C PHE A 231 -4.52 -10.09 -7.64
N TYR A 232 -3.94 -11.19 -7.16
CA TYR A 232 -4.65 -12.26 -6.43
C TYR A 232 -5.63 -11.74 -5.37
N LEU A 233 -5.36 -10.58 -4.78
CA LEU A 233 -6.20 -9.97 -3.74
C LEU A 233 -7.60 -9.53 -4.25
N LEU A 234 -7.80 -9.44 -5.56
CA LEU A 234 -9.12 -9.13 -6.15
C LEU A 234 -10.05 -10.35 -6.07
N PRO A 235 -9.74 -11.52 -6.69
CA PRO A 235 -10.57 -12.71 -6.58
C PRO A 235 -10.61 -13.28 -5.15
N HIS A 236 -9.52 -13.18 -4.39
CA HIS A 236 -9.42 -13.71 -3.04
C HIS A 236 -9.72 -12.69 -1.93
N ARG A 237 -10.38 -11.57 -2.25
CA ARG A 237 -10.64 -10.48 -1.29
C ARG A 237 -11.18 -10.97 0.06
N THR A 238 -12.17 -11.86 0.06
CA THR A 238 -12.78 -12.38 1.30
C THR A 238 -11.76 -13.09 2.18
N LYS A 239 -10.90 -13.92 1.59
CA LYS A 239 -9.85 -14.66 2.30
C LYS A 239 -8.77 -13.72 2.83
N VAL A 240 -8.33 -12.75 2.01
CA VAL A 240 -7.37 -11.72 2.44
C VAL A 240 -7.91 -10.93 3.63
N LEU A 241 -9.18 -10.51 3.60
CA LEU A 241 -9.79 -9.80 4.72
C LEU A 241 -9.92 -10.66 5.97
N ALA A 242 -10.23 -11.96 5.82
CA ALA A 242 -10.26 -12.88 6.95
C ALA A 242 -8.87 -13.05 7.58
N ASP A 243 -7.82 -13.15 6.78
CA ASP A 243 -6.44 -13.24 7.27
C ASP A 243 -6.03 -11.96 8.00
N VAL A 244 -6.33 -10.79 7.42
CA VAL A 244 -6.10 -9.48 8.07
C VAL A 244 -6.85 -9.39 9.40
N THR A 245 -8.13 -9.74 9.44
CA THR A 245 -8.96 -9.66 10.65
C THR A 245 -8.42 -10.59 11.75
N ARG A 246 -8.04 -11.82 11.38
CA ARG A 246 -7.43 -12.80 12.31
C ARG A 246 -6.12 -12.29 12.90
N SER A 247 -5.22 -11.73 12.07
CA SER A 247 -3.94 -11.18 12.53
C SER A 247 -4.12 -9.95 13.44
N LEU A 248 -5.26 -9.26 13.34
CA LEU A 248 -5.63 -8.16 14.23
C LEU A 248 -6.32 -8.65 15.52
N GLY A 249 -6.47 -9.98 15.73
CA GLY A 249 -7.11 -10.54 16.90
C GLY A 249 -8.62 -10.33 16.98
N LEU A 250 -9.26 -10.12 15.84
CA LEU A 250 -10.70 -9.89 15.74
C LEU A 250 -11.42 -11.13 15.17
N PRO A 251 -12.69 -11.37 15.56
CA PRO A 251 -13.47 -12.51 15.08
C PRO A 251 -13.84 -12.39 13.60
#